data_2f31bfe027fd7d89cade5ea196c413f2
#
_entry.id   2f31bfe027fd7d89cade5ea196c413f2
#
_cell.length_a   1.000
_cell.length_b   1.000
_cell.length_c   1.000
_cell.angle_alpha   90.00
_cell.angle_beta   90.00
_cell.angle_gamma   90.00
#
_symmetry.space_group_name_H-M   'P 1'
#
loop_
_entity.id
_entity.type
_entity.pdbx_description
1 polymer ?
#
loop_
_entity_poly.entity_id
_entity_poly.type
_entity_poly.pdbx_seq_one_letter_code
_entity_poly.pdbx_strand_id
1 'polypeptide(L)'
;MCKGDTRHLMLPESQARILRLLARYPDELAEAWDVPRELSLPGLSESLGLVRSALHEPLNILQSEGLIQTRNAHVIGGGNRKRSVIHLTSKGRQQASTLVTTSGHSMEIEPTDGLHGRESERSHLETALSEGAVVLTGMPGIGKTALLQTLTPTRFVTLDASIDAQMLTAAWLEVDDAPIDLEAQIELLSEISEILVADEVQDVHPRHQPAIHSLLSGLIDRNISVAIGIRAPCPFDNAISLTGIDAESGHKLLGDEVDSEVAADVCVALDGHPLALHLWTPSDELPEASDAVQSFVEETVLSRLTDDERADLDALSSEPRPIMASHLDSIDIDPLDAAALLRWPNGKVETQHLIRNVRRVAWEHPEEIHRQSAERWSTIEDDEANWFEAYHRTMAGEDTEEFI
;
A
#
# COMPACT_ATOMS: atom_id res chain seq x y z
N MET A 1 -32.58 -24.12 31.69
CA MET A 1 -31.13 -24.01 31.48
C MET A 1 -30.90 -23.72 30.00
N CYS A 2 -30.90 -22.47 29.65
CA CYS A 2 -30.61 -22.00 28.28
C CYS A 2 -29.10 -21.78 28.17
N LYS A 3 -28.45 -22.55 27.32
CA LYS A 3 -27.07 -22.29 26.91
C LYS A 3 -27.08 -21.10 25.98
N GLY A 4 -26.53 -19.97 26.44
CA GLY A 4 -26.26 -18.81 25.62
C GLY A 4 -25.16 -19.15 24.63
N ASP A 5 -25.51 -19.10 23.35
CA ASP A 5 -24.61 -19.26 22.23
C ASP A 5 -23.92 -17.90 21.99
N THR A 6 -22.76 -17.69 22.62
CA THR A 6 -21.95 -16.49 22.46
C THR A 6 -21.03 -16.72 21.25
N ARG A 7 -21.59 -16.70 20.05
CA ARG A 7 -20.78 -16.50 18.85
C ARG A 7 -20.38 -15.03 18.80
N HIS A 8 -19.14 -14.73 19.11
CA HIS A 8 -18.51 -13.49 18.70
C HIS A 8 -18.52 -13.48 17.17
N LEU A 9 -19.50 -12.85 16.57
CA LEU A 9 -19.51 -12.50 15.15
C LEU A 9 -18.37 -11.52 14.93
N MET A 10 -17.27 -11.96 14.37
CA MET A 10 -16.24 -11.09 13.84
C MET A 10 -16.86 -10.32 12.67
N LEU A 11 -16.90 -9.00 12.78
CA LEU A 11 -17.36 -8.14 11.70
C LEU A 11 -16.42 -8.28 10.49
N PRO A 12 -16.94 -8.37 9.26
CA PRO A 12 -16.12 -8.30 8.06
C PRO A 12 -15.22 -7.06 8.08
N GLU A 13 -14.00 -7.18 7.56
CA GLU A 13 -12.99 -6.11 7.64
C GLU A 13 -13.47 -4.78 7.06
N SER A 14 -14.21 -4.81 5.94
CA SER A 14 -14.83 -3.61 5.35
C SER A 14 -15.74 -2.87 6.32
N GLN A 15 -16.55 -3.59 7.10
CA GLN A 15 -17.42 -3.02 8.12
C GLN A 15 -16.63 -2.50 9.32
N ALA A 16 -15.61 -3.24 9.76
CA ALA A 16 -14.72 -2.84 10.83
C ALA A 16 -13.97 -1.53 10.50
N ARG A 17 -13.47 -1.40 9.26
CA ARG A 17 -12.80 -0.17 8.77
C ARG A 17 -13.74 1.04 8.78
N ILE A 18 -14.98 0.88 8.35
CA ILE A 18 -16.00 1.94 8.42
C ILE A 18 -16.25 2.37 9.87
N LEU A 19 -16.45 1.43 10.78
CA LEU A 19 -16.69 1.75 12.19
C LEU A 19 -15.49 2.44 12.84
N ARG A 20 -14.25 2.00 12.57
CA ARG A 20 -13.02 2.65 13.06
C ARG A 20 -12.88 4.08 12.55
N LEU A 21 -13.16 4.32 11.27
CA LEU A 21 -13.11 5.67 10.70
C LEU A 21 -14.16 6.58 11.35
N LEU A 22 -15.40 6.15 11.44
CA LEU A 22 -16.46 6.93 12.05
C LEU A 22 -16.23 7.19 13.55
N ALA A 23 -15.52 6.29 14.25
CA ALA A 23 -15.19 6.45 15.67
C ALA A 23 -14.21 7.60 15.96
N ARG A 24 -13.47 8.06 14.96
CA ARG A 24 -12.57 9.23 15.07
C ARG A 24 -13.32 10.54 15.25
N TYR A 25 -14.60 10.56 14.93
CA TYR A 25 -15.44 11.76 15.00
C TYR A 25 -16.29 11.76 16.27
N PRO A 26 -16.39 12.90 16.99
CA PRO A 26 -17.13 13.00 18.24
C PRO A 26 -18.65 12.90 18.01
N ASP A 27 -19.36 12.48 19.05
CA ASP A 27 -20.82 12.25 19.00
C ASP A 27 -21.62 13.52 18.76
N GLU A 28 -21.09 14.69 19.15
CA GLU A 28 -21.71 16.00 18.97
C GLU A 28 -21.94 16.34 17.51
N LEU A 29 -21.14 15.76 16.60
CA LEU A 29 -21.34 15.93 15.17
C LEU A 29 -22.62 15.26 14.64
N ALA A 30 -23.21 14.33 15.38
CA ALA A 30 -24.48 13.71 15.00
C ALA A 30 -25.65 14.71 14.98
N GLU A 31 -25.56 15.83 15.69
CA GLU A 31 -26.55 16.90 15.74
C GLU A 31 -26.05 18.21 15.12
N ALA A 32 -24.77 18.30 14.75
CA ALA A 32 -24.17 19.51 14.23
C ALA A 32 -24.77 19.92 12.86
N TRP A 33 -24.86 21.23 12.62
CA TRP A 33 -25.34 21.79 11.34
C TRP A 33 -24.37 21.51 10.19
N ASP A 34 -23.08 21.73 10.45
CA ASP A 34 -21.99 21.48 9.51
C ASP A 34 -21.16 20.29 10.01
N VAL A 35 -20.81 19.38 9.11
CA VAL A 35 -20.01 18.19 9.44
C VAL A 35 -18.83 18.04 8.49
N PRO A 36 -17.75 17.38 8.94
CA PRO A 36 -16.62 17.02 8.08
C PRO A 36 -17.07 16.20 6.86
N ARG A 37 -16.35 16.37 5.74
CA ARG A 37 -16.65 15.72 4.46
C ARG A 37 -16.57 14.19 4.58
N GLU A 38 -15.70 13.69 5.40
CA GLU A 38 -15.44 12.27 5.67
C GLU A 38 -16.67 11.53 6.21
N LEU A 39 -17.63 12.24 6.80
CA LEU A 39 -18.90 11.65 7.24
C LEU A 39 -19.93 11.52 6.11
N SER A 40 -19.66 12.00 4.91
CA SER A 40 -20.48 11.78 3.72
C SER A 40 -20.04 10.55 2.94
N LEU A 41 -20.93 9.96 2.12
CA LEU A 41 -20.57 8.80 1.29
C LEU A 41 -19.34 9.05 0.39
N PRO A 42 -19.20 10.22 -0.30
CA PRO A 42 -17.97 10.53 -1.03
C PRO A 42 -16.73 10.61 -0.15
N GLY A 43 -16.81 11.28 1.00
CA GLY A 43 -15.69 11.41 1.90
C GLY A 43 -15.30 10.10 2.60
N LEU A 44 -16.29 9.23 2.93
CA LEU A 44 -16.03 7.86 3.39
C LEU A 44 -15.30 7.03 2.32
N SER A 45 -15.74 7.13 1.08
CA SER A 45 -15.09 6.50 -0.08
C SER A 45 -13.63 6.92 -0.19
N GLU A 46 -13.38 8.23 -0.14
CA GLU A 46 -12.04 8.83 -0.18
C GLU A 46 -11.17 8.35 1.00
N SER A 47 -11.69 8.47 2.24
CA SER A 47 -10.93 8.12 3.45
C SER A 47 -10.65 6.62 3.61
N LEU A 48 -11.48 5.75 3.03
CA LEU A 48 -11.30 4.29 3.09
C LEU A 48 -10.57 3.75 1.86
N GLY A 49 -10.38 4.57 0.81
CA GLY A 49 -9.83 4.13 -0.47
C GLY A 49 -10.71 3.10 -1.19
N LEU A 50 -12.03 3.20 -1.04
CA LEU A 50 -13.00 2.27 -1.63
C LEU A 50 -13.90 3.00 -2.63
N VAL A 51 -14.24 2.35 -3.73
CA VAL A 51 -15.26 2.87 -4.65
C VAL A 51 -16.62 2.96 -3.94
N ARG A 52 -17.43 3.98 -4.29
CA ARG A 52 -18.72 4.22 -3.63
C ARG A 52 -19.66 3.02 -3.69
N SER A 53 -19.63 2.27 -4.79
CA SER A 53 -20.42 1.04 -4.95
C SER A 53 -20.07 -0.03 -3.92
N ALA A 54 -18.79 -0.17 -3.57
CA ALA A 54 -18.32 -1.13 -2.58
C ALA A 54 -18.74 -0.77 -1.14
N LEU A 55 -19.12 0.48 -0.87
CA LEU A 55 -19.60 0.91 0.44
C LEU A 55 -21.08 0.64 0.68
N HIS A 56 -21.89 0.49 -0.37
CA HIS A 56 -23.35 0.38 -0.22
C HIS A 56 -23.77 -0.85 0.58
N GLU A 57 -23.21 -2.02 0.28
CA GLU A 57 -23.58 -3.25 0.99
C GLU A 57 -23.10 -3.24 2.46
N PRO A 58 -21.82 -2.93 2.77
CA PRO A 58 -21.37 -2.79 4.16
C PRO A 58 -22.16 -1.75 4.97
N LEU A 59 -22.47 -0.58 4.39
CA LEU A 59 -23.25 0.45 5.07
C LEU A 59 -24.69 0.00 5.32
N ASN A 60 -25.33 -0.69 4.37
CA ASN A 60 -26.68 -1.24 4.55
C ASN A 60 -26.71 -2.27 5.68
N ILE A 61 -25.71 -3.14 5.78
CA ILE A 61 -25.59 -4.13 6.85
C ILE A 61 -25.41 -3.42 8.19
N LEU A 62 -24.45 -2.50 8.31
CA LEU A 62 -24.21 -1.73 9.54
C LEU A 62 -25.43 -0.94 9.98
N GLN A 63 -26.19 -0.38 9.03
CA GLN A 63 -27.44 0.33 9.32
C GLN A 63 -28.55 -0.62 9.77
N SER A 64 -28.70 -1.78 9.14
CA SER A 64 -29.68 -2.81 9.51
C SER A 64 -29.40 -3.39 10.90
N GLU A 65 -28.14 -3.49 11.29
CA GLU A 65 -27.70 -3.91 12.63
C GLU A 65 -27.80 -2.79 13.69
N GLY A 66 -28.15 -1.58 13.24
CA GLY A 66 -28.30 -0.42 14.11
C GLY A 66 -26.97 0.11 14.66
N LEU A 67 -25.86 -0.12 13.95
CA LEU A 67 -24.52 0.36 14.33
C LEU A 67 -24.24 1.77 13.80
N ILE A 68 -24.85 2.14 12.68
CA ILE A 68 -24.76 3.47 12.09
C ILE A 68 -26.14 4.06 11.85
N GLN A 69 -26.20 5.38 11.75
CA GLN A 69 -27.38 6.13 11.37
C GLN A 69 -27.05 7.16 10.28
N THR A 70 -28.01 7.48 9.42
CA THR A 70 -27.83 8.45 8.36
C THR A 70 -28.77 9.65 8.57
N ARG A 71 -28.30 10.86 8.25
CA ARG A 71 -29.11 12.09 8.23
C ARG A 71 -28.63 13.04 7.14
N ASN A 72 -29.39 14.10 6.87
CA ASN A 72 -28.98 15.15 5.94
C ASN A 72 -28.36 16.32 6.71
N ALA A 73 -27.11 16.70 6.38
CA ALA A 73 -26.40 17.83 6.96
C ALA A 73 -25.64 18.62 5.87
N HIS A 74 -25.21 19.83 6.22
CA HIS A 74 -24.23 20.54 5.43
C HIS A 74 -22.85 19.91 5.64
N VAL A 75 -22.08 19.80 4.55
CA VAL A 75 -20.73 19.21 4.56
C VAL A 75 -19.75 20.33 4.31
N ILE A 76 -18.75 20.48 5.15
CA ILE A 76 -17.69 21.49 5.04
C ILE A 76 -16.99 21.28 3.67
N GLY A 77 -16.89 22.34 2.86
CA GLY A 77 -16.36 22.27 1.50
C GLY A 77 -17.31 21.65 0.45
N GLY A 78 -18.52 21.24 0.83
CA GLY A 78 -19.49 20.56 -0.03
C GLY A 78 -20.52 21.46 -0.76
N GLY A 79 -20.38 22.79 -0.66
CA GLY A 79 -21.35 23.77 -1.22
C GLY A 79 -22.64 23.84 -0.39
N ASN A 80 -23.65 24.60 -0.87
CA ASN A 80 -24.88 24.93 -0.13
C ASN A 80 -25.93 23.78 -0.06
N ARG A 81 -25.65 22.61 -0.60
CA ARG A 81 -26.60 21.49 -0.59
C ARG A 81 -26.33 20.55 0.59
N LYS A 82 -27.42 20.19 1.32
CA LYS A 82 -27.35 19.13 2.30
C LYS A 82 -27.06 17.79 1.63
N ARG A 83 -26.19 17.00 2.25
CA ARG A 83 -25.81 15.65 1.81
C ARG A 83 -26.17 14.64 2.87
N SER A 84 -26.40 13.40 2.48
CA SER A 84 -26.51 12.29 3.42
C SER A 84 -25.17 12.07 4.09
N VAL A 85 -25.16 12.11 5.44
CA VAL A 85 -23.99 11.87 6.27
C VAL A 85 -24.26 10.73 7.22
N ILE A 86 -23.21 10.05 7.63
CA ILE A 86 -23.23 8.80 8.36
C ILE A 86 -22.57 9.00 9.69
N HIS A 87 -23.23 8.55 10.76
CA HIS A 87 -22.73 8.65 12.14
C HIS A 87 -22.88 7.31 12.85
N LEU A 88 -22.02 7.06 13.85
CA LEU A 88 -22.21 5.92 14.75
C LEU A 88 -23.45 6.13 15.63
N THR A 89 -24.15 5.06 15.92
CA THR A 89 -25.09 5.00 17.03
C THR A 89 -24.33 4.72 18.33
N SER A 90 -24.98 4.82 19.49
CA SER A 90 -24.36 4.42 20.76
C SER A 90 -23.91 2.95 20.73
N LYS A 91 -24.68 2.07 20.07
CA LYS A 91 -24.33 0.67 19.87
C LYS A 91 -23.12 0.54 18.94
N GLY A 92 -23.08 1.30 17.83
CA GLY A 92 -21.95 1.32 16.91
C GLY A 92 -20.68 1.83 17.59
N ARG A 93 -20.77 2.84 18.44
CA ARG A 93 -19.62 3.36 19.20
C ARG A 93 -19.09 2.34 20.21
N GLN A 94 -19.98 1.63 20.90
CA GLN A 94 -19.58 0.53 21.78
C GLN A 94 -18.90 -0.60 20.99
N GLN A 95 -19.43 -0.94 19.81
CA GLN A 95 -18.81 -1.93 18.93
C GLN A 95 -17.45 -1.44 18.41
N ALA A 96 -17.37 -0.18 17.95
CA ALA A 96 -16.12 0.42 17.50
C ALA A 96 -15.08 0.51 18.65
N SER A 97 -15.48 0.78 19.88
CA SER A 97 -14.55 0.79 21.03
C SER A 97 -13.99 -0.59 21.34
N THR A 98 -14.76 -1.66 21.15
CA THR A 98 -14.21 -3.03 21.24
C THR A 98 -13.24 -3.33 20.10
N LEU A 99 -13.46 -2.76 18.92
CA LEU A 99 -12.52 -2.84 17.78
C LEU A 99 -11.27 -1.97 18.00
N VAL A 100 -11.38 -0.87 18.78
CA VAL A 100 -10.27 0.02 19.14
C VAL A 100 -9.52 -0.47 20.36
N THR A 101 -10.16 -1.13 21.34
CA THR A 101 -9.46 -1.78 22.47
C THR A 101 -8.62 -2.97 22.02
N THR A 102 -8.92 -3.56 20.85
CA THR A 102 -8.02 -4.48 20.16
C THR A 102 -6.89 -3.74 19.40
N SER A 103 -6.97 -2.39 19.28
CA SER A 103 -6.02 -1.53 18.56
C SER A 103 -5.23 -0.59 19.49
N GLY A 104 -5.33 -0.74 20.80
CA GLY A 104 -4.61 0.03 21.83
C GLY A 104 -3.28 -0.62 22.27
N HIS A 105 -2.87 -1.65 21.59
CA HIS A 105 -1.47 -2.10 21.49
C HIS A 105 -1.02 -1.76 20.06
N SER A 106 0.24 -1.29 19.90
CA SER A 106 0.99 -1.39 18.64
C SER A 106 0.36 -2.46 17.78
N MET A 107 -0.03 -2.16 16.53
CA MET A 107 -0.62 -3.17 15.67
C MET A 107 0.19 -4.46 15.83
N GLU A 108 -0.22 -5.35 16.71
CA GLU A 108 0.03 -6.76 16.53
C GLU A 108 -0.74 -7.07 15.24
N ILE A 109 -0.04 -6.90 14.13
CA ILE A 109 -0.38 -7.60 12.91
C ILE A 109 -0.30 -9.04 13.37
N GLU A 110 -1.46 -9.70 13.53
CA GLU A 110 -1.50 -11.15 13.60
C GLU A 110 -0.53 -11.61 12.52
N PRO A 111 0.43 -12.51 12.82
CA PRO A 111 1.33 -13.03 11.82
C PRO A 111 0.42 -13.45 10.68
N THR A 112 0.52 -12.75 9.58
CA THR A 112 -0.32 -12.98 8.41
C THR A 112 -0.28 -14.48 8.13
N ASP A 113 -1.42 -15.14 8.15
CA ASP A 113 -1.60 -16.54 7.71
C ASP A 113 -1.08 -16.77 6.27
N GLY A 114 -0.32 -15.82 5.72
CA GLY A 114 0.18 -15.74 4.37
C GLY A 114 1.69 -15.54 4.20
N LEU A 115 2.49 -15.45 5.26
CA LEU A 115 3.96 -15.38 5.10
C LEU A 115 4.56 -16.78 5.15
N HIS A 116 4.42 -17.55 4.05
CA HIS A 116 4.96 -18.90 3.96
C HIS A 116 6.42 -18.90 3.52
N GLY A 117 7.25 -19.77 4.13
CA GLY A 117 8.62 -20.03 3.71
C GLY A 117 9.62 -18.87 3.96
N ARG A 118 9.37 -18.06 5.00
CA ARG A 118 10.24 -16.94 5.38
C ARG A 118 10.71 -17.00 6.85
N GLU A 119 10.56 -18.12 7.48
CA GLU A 119 10.91 -18.29 8.89
C GLU A 119 12.40 -18.08 9.14
N SER A 120 13.25 -18.56 8.23
CA SER A 120 14.71 -18.39 8.35
C SER A 120 15.13 -16.93 8.13
N GLU A 121 14.59 -16.28 7.12
CA GLU A 121 14.86 -14.86 6.83
C GLU A 121 14.34 -13.97 7.95
N ARG A 122 13.16 -14.27 8.50
CA ARG A 122 12.62 -13.56 9.67
C ARG A 122 13.55 -13.68 10.88
N SER A 123 14.05 -14.89 11.17
CA SER A 123 14.99 -15.10 12.28
C SER A 123 16.31 -14.36 12.07
N HIS A 124 16.83 -14.33 10.84
CA HIS A 124 18.00 -13.54 10.49
C HIS A 124 17.74 -12.04 10.64
N LEU A 125 16.57 -11.56 10.23
CA LEU A 125 16.16 -10.16 10.37
C LEU A 125 16.14 -9.74 11.86
N GLU A 126 15.47 -10.51 12.71
CA GLU A 126 15.38 -10.27 14.15
C GLU A 126 16.79 -10.26 14.81
N THR A 127 17.66 -11.17 14.36
CA THR A 127 19.05 -11.23 14.85
C THR A 127 19.83 -9.99 14.43
N ALA A 128 19.79 -9.60 13.14
CA ALA A 128 20.50 -8.44 12.63
C ALA A 128 20.01 -7.13 13.29
N LEU A 129 18.70 -6.99 13.52
CA LEU A 129 18.13 -5.83 14.20
C LEU A 129 18.54 -5.74 15.67
N SER A 130 18.86 -6.85 16.33
CA SER A 130 19.42 -6.83 17.69
C SER A 130 20.86 -6.27 17.73
N GLU A 131 21.54 -6.27 16.58
CA GLU A 131 22.90 -5.73 16.40
C GLU A 131 22.89 -4.30 15.80
N GLY A 132 21.71 -3.80 15.34
CA GLY A 132 21.53 -2.46 14.80
C GLY A 132 20.64 -2.42 13.58
N ALA A 133 21.19 -2.46 12.38
CA ALA A 133 20.49 -2.25 11.15
C ALA A 133 20.40 -3.50 10.27
N VAL A 134 19.34 -3.57 9.44
CA VAL A 134 19.20 -4.62 8.42
C VAL A 134 18.72 -4.02 7.11
N VAL A 135 19.25 -4.52 6.00
CA VAL A 135 18.83 -4.14 4.66
C VAL A 135 18.33 -5.37 3.93
N LEU A 136 17.09 -5.32 3.44
CA LEU A 136 16.50 -6.34 2.59
C LEU A 136 16.51 -5.89 1.12
N THR A 137 17.03 -6.74 0.24
CA THR A 137 16.98 -6.51 -1.20
C THR A 137 16.35 -7.70 -1.91
N GLY A 138 15.93 -7.50 -3.14
CA GLY A 138 15.38 -8.55 -3.99
C GLY A 138 14.40 -8.00 -5.01
N MET A 139 13.90 -8.89 -5.86
CA MET A 139 12.98 -8.55 -6.94
C MET A 139 11.67 -7.91 -6.43
N PRO A 140 10.98 -7.10 -7.25
CA PRO A 140 9.61 -6.66 -6.97
C PRO A 140 8.69 -7.86 -6.76
N GLY A 141 7.82 -7.83 -5.74
CA GLY A 141 6.89 -8.94 -5.45
C GLY A 141 7.48 -10.16 -4.74
N ILE A 142 8.78 -10.15 -4.40
CA ILE A 142 9.46 -11.25 -3.70
C ILE A 142 9.08 -11.37 -2.21
N GLY A 143 8.35 -10.38 -1.65
CA GLY A 143 7.86 -10.41 -0.28
C GLY A 143 8.67 -9.56 0.71
N LYS A 144 9.47 -8.58 0.29
CA LYS A 144 10.21 -7.67 1.19
C LYS A 144 9.29 -6.94 2.15
N THR A 145 8.29 -6.23 1.64
CA THR A 145 7.28 -5.52 2.44
C THR A 145 6.57 -6.43 3.43
N ALA A 146 6.14 -7.62 2.97
CA ALA A 146 5.46 -8.59 3.83
C ALA A 146 6.35 -9.06 4.99
N LEU A 147 7.64 -9.28 4.73
CA LEU A 147 8.60 -9.65 5.76
C LEU A 147 8.87 -8.49 6.73
N LEU A 148 9.05 -7.26 6.25
CA LEU A 148 9.24 -6.07 7.09
C LEU A 148 8.02 -5.81 7.99
N GLN A 149 6.81 -6.08 7.52
CA GLN A 149 5.57 -5.93 8.30
C GLN A 149 5.44 -6.93 9.45
N THR A 150 6.25 -8.00 9.49
CA THR A 150 6.28 -8.92 10.64
C THR A 150 7.07 -8.38 11.83
N LEU A 151 7.84 -7.32 11.65
CA LEU A 151 8.61 -6.68 12.71
C LEU A 151 7.68 -5.92 13.66
N THR A 152 7.95 -5.98 14.95
CA THR A 152 7.22 -5.25 15.99
C THR A 152 8.11 -4.98 17.19
N PRO A 153 8.01 -3.83 17.86
CA PRO A 153 7.25 -2.63 17.48
C PRO A 153 7.97 -1.81 16.41
N THR A 154 7.25 -1.21 15.46
CA THR A 154 7.86 -0.48 14.34
C THR A 154 7.23 0.89 14.11
N ARG A 155 8.06 1.82 13.57
CA ARG A 155 7.62 3.04 12.89
C ARG A 155 7.84 2.86 11.38
N PHE A 156 6.79 2.43 10.72
CA PHE A 156 6.85 1.98 9.33
C PHE A 156 6.52 3.12 8.36
N VAL A 157 7.44 3.40 7.43
CA VAL A 157 7.24 4.38 6.34
C VAL A 157 7.54 3.71 5.00
N THR A 158 6.58 3.75 4.09
CA THR A 158 6.80 3.39 2.68
C THR A 158 7.17 4.66 1.93
N LEU A 159 8.31 4.66 1.25
CA LEU A 159 8.81 5.81 0.52
C LEU A 159 8.21 5.86 -0.89
N ASP A 160 8.04 7.09 -1.38
CA ASP A 160 7.65 7.39 -2.75
C ASP A 160 8.44 8.60 -3.29
N ALA A 161 8.14 9.03 -4.50
CA ALA A 161 8.84 10.14 -5.15
C ALA A 161 8.69 11.51 -4.44
N SER A 162 7.74 11.68 -3.54
CA SER A 162 7.50 12.92 -2.81
C SER A 162 8.29 13.03 -1.50
N ILE A 163 8.78 11.92 -0.97
CA ILE A 163 9.41 11.86 0.36
C ILE A 163 10.87 12.30 0.27
N ASP A 164 11.25 13.28 1.07
CA ASP A 164 12.64 13.65 1.33
C ASP A 164 13.11 13.21 2.73
N ALA A 165 14.37 13.47 3.07
CA ALA A 165 14.94 13.05 4.35
C ALA A 165 14.29 13.74 5.56
N GLN A 166 13.87 14.99 5.42
CA GLN A 166 13.17 15.73 6.46
C GLN A 166 11.77 15.16 6.71
N MET A 167 11.02 14.89 5.64
CA MET A 167 9.69 14.27 5.70
C MET A 167 9.74 12.85 6.28
N LEU A 168 10.73 12.04 5.88
CA LEU A 168 10.94 10.71 6.43
C LEU A 168 11.21 10.78 7.94
N THR A 169 12.09 11.70 8.35
CA THR A 169 12.40 11.91 9.77
C THR A 169 11.16 12.37 10.55
N ALA A 170 10.40 13.33 10.01
CA ALA A 170 9.17 13.83 10.62
C ALA A 170 8.12 12.71 10.80
N ALA A 171 7.98 11.85 9.78
CA ALA A 171 7.07 10.70 9.82
C ALA A 171 7.49 9.70 10.92
N TRP A 172 8.77 9.37 11.04
CA TRP A 172 9.25 8.49 12.11
C TRP A 172 9.15 9.11 13.50
N LEU A 173 9.32 10.43 13.63
CA LEU A 173 9.14 11.15 14.90
C LEU A 173 7.66 11.39 15.24
N GLU A 174 6.74 11.19 14.29
CA GLU A 174 5.31 11.52 14.40
C GLU A 174 5.07 13.01 14.73
N VAL A 175 5.82 13.88 14.04
CA VAL A 175 5.74 15.35 14.15
C VAL A 175 5.42 15.98 12.81
N ASP A 176 4.96 17.24 12.82
CA ASP A 176 4.63 17.98 11.59
C ASP A 176 5.88 18.40 10.82
N ASP A 177 7.01 18.60 11.51
CA ASP A 177 8.25 19.09 10.90
C ASP A 177 9.48 18.54 11.64
N ALA A 178 10.56 18.30 10.91
CA ALA A 178 11.83 17.80 11.44
C ALA A 178 12.98 18.74 11.05
N PRO A 179 14.15 18.68 11.76
CA PRO A 179 15.32 19.48 11.40
C PRO A 179 15.78 19.20 9.97
N ILE A 180 16.33 20.23 9.31
CA ILE A 180 16.99 20.09 7.99
C ILE A 180 18.37 19.47 8.14
N ASP A 181 19.04 19.75 9.26
CA ASP A 181 20.39 19.25 9.53
C ASP A 181 20.40 17.73 9.77
N LEU A 182 21.23 17.02 9.01
CA LEU A 182 21.30 15.56 9.02
C LEU A 182 21.72 15.00 10.39
N GLU A 183 22.69 15.62 11.05
CA GLU A 183 23.15 15.18 12.37
C GLU A 183 22.07 15.32 13.43
N ALA A 184 21.32 16.43 13.38
CA ALA A 184 20.19 16.65 14.28
C ALA A 184 19.06 15.63 14.02
N GLN A 185 18.80 15.26 12.76
CA GLN A 185 17.84 14.21 12.41
C GLN A 185 18.26 12.87 13.05
N ILE A 186 19.49 12.45 12.84
CA ILE A 186 20.01 11.18 13.35
C ILE A 186 20.02 11.18 14.89
N GLU A 187 20.38 12.30 15.53
CA GLU A 187 20.36 12.41 17.00
C GLU A 187 18.94 12.19 17.55
N LEU A 188 17.93 12.86 16.99
CA LEU A 188 16.54 12.67 17.39
C LEU A 188 16.05 11.24 17.15
N LEU A 189 16.38 10.64 16.02
CA LEU A 189 15.99 9.27 15.69
C LEU A 189 16.69 8.24 16.60
N SER A 190 17.86 8.55 17.13
CA SER A 190 18.58 7.68 18.07
C SER A 190 17.89 7.53 19.44
N GLU A 191 16.97 8.42 19.77
CA GLU A 191 16.17 8.35 20.99
C GLU A 191 14.94 7.42 20.87
N ILE A 192 14.62 6.98 19.65
CA ILE A 192 13.50 6.08 19.40
C ILE A 192 13.89 4.64 19.74
N SER A 193 13.05 3.97 20.50
CA SER A 193 13.25 2.57 20.90
C SER A 193 12.60 1.56 19.94
N GLU A 194 11.67 2.00 19.13
CA GLU A 194 11.02 1.17 18.10
C GLU A 194 11.93 1.01 16.89
N ILE A 195 11.69 -0.05 16.12
CA ILE A 195 12.40 -0.28 14.87
C ILE A 195 11.89 0.73 13.81
N LEU A 196 12.82 1.50 13.24
CA LEU A 196 12.52 2.39 12.12
C LEU A 196 12.47 1.55 10.83
N VAL A 197 11.38 1.61 10.08
CA VAL A 197 11.27 0.89 8.80
C VAL A 197 11.13 1.87 7.66
N ALA A 198 12.05 1.77 6.67
CA ALA A 198 12.01 2.47 5.39
C ALA A 198 11.81 1.43 4.28
N ASP A 199 10.61 1.34 3.72
CA ASP A 199 10.32 0.42 2.62
C ASP A 199 10.26 1.16 1.28
N GLU A 200 10.53 0.44 0.16
CA GLU A 200 10.52 0.95 -1.22
C GLU A 200 11.48 2.14 -1.45
N VAL A 201 12.66 2.11 -0.81
CA VAL A 201 13.65 3.21 -0.87
C VAL A 201 14.06 3.61 -2.29
N GLN A 202 13.98 2.69 -3.26
CA GLN A 202 14.29 2.97 -4.67
C GLN A 202 13.23 3.85 -5.37
N ASP A 203 12.03 4.01 -4.80
CA ASP A 203 10.95 4.81 -5.40
C ASP A 203 11.05 6.30 -5.04
N VAL A 204 12.06 6.66 -4.24
CA VAL A 204 12.41 8.06 -3.93
C VAL A 204 12.86 8.79 -5.21
N HIS A 205 12.37 10.02 -5.40
CA HIS A 205 12.79 10.85 -6.53
C HIS A 205 14.33 11.04 -6.55
N PRO A 206 15.00 10.97 -7.73
CA PRO A 206 16.47 11.06 -7.81
C PRO A 206 17.08 12.26 -7.08
N ARG A 207 16.40 13.42 -7.04
CA ARG A 207 16.85 14.61 -6.32
C ARG A 207 16.96 14.43 -4.80
N HIS A 208 16.15 13.53 -4.20
CA HIS A 208 16.10 13.27 -2.77
C HIS A 208 16.95 12.07 -2.35
N GLN A 209 17.29 11.18 -3.30
CA GLN A 209 18.07 9.96 -3.03
C GLN A 209 19.37 10.22 -2.26
N PRO A 210 20.21 11.23 -2.59
CA PRO A 210 21.46 11.45 -1.85
C PRO A 210 21.23 11.76 -0.37
N ALA A 211 20.21 12.56 -0.04
CA ALA A 211 19.88 12.92 1.33
C ALA A 211 19.31 11.72 2.11
N ILE A 212 18.38 10.97 1.49
CA ILE A 212 17.82 9.74 2.07
C ILE A 212 18.91 8.69 2.31
N HIS A 213 19.79 8.44 1.33
CA HIS A 213 20.88 7.49 1.49
C HIS A 213 21.85 7.93 2.60
N SER A 214 22.15 9.23 2.71
CA SER A 214 23.01 9.75 3.78
C SER A 214 22.35 9.56 5.15
N LEU A 215 21.04 9.81 5.27
CA LEU A 215 20.29 9.58 6.51
C LEU A 215 20.33 8.10 6.91
N LEU A 216 19.95 7.20 5.99
CA LEU A 216 19.94 5.75 6.26
C LEU A 216 21.33 5.22 6.59
N SER A 217 22.37 5.64 5.86
CA SER A 217 23.78 5.28 6.18
C SER A 217 24.19 5.77 7.55
N GLY A 218 23.83 7.00 7.92
CA GLY A 218 24.11 7.55 9.24
C GLY A 218 23.42 6.79 10.39
N LEU A 219 22.21 6.28 10.16
CA LEU A 219 21.52 5.41 11.12
C LEU A 219 22.22 4.05 11.24
N ILE A 220 22.63 3.44 10.12
CA ILE A 220 23.39 2.19 10.08
C ILE A 220 24.71 2.35 10.84
N ASP A 221 25.48 3.40 10.55
CA ASP A 221 26.81 3.65 11.16
C ASP A 221 26.73 3.83 12.68
N ARG A 222 25.58 4.28 13.19
CA ARG A 222 25.33 4.46 14.64
C ARG A 222 24.64 3.27 15.29
N ASN A 223 24.44 2.17 14.57
CA ASN A 223 23.75 0.97 15.03
C ASN A 223 22.35 1.26 15.59
N ILE A 224 21.63 2.21 14.96
CA ILE A 224 20.23 2.47 15.27
C ILE A 224 19.39 1.36 14.63
N SER A 225 18.39 0.85 15.36
CA SER A 225 17.51 -0.22 14.86
C SER A 225 16.69 0.26 13.67
N VAL A 226 17.21 0.05 12.46
CA VAL A 226 16.56 0.41 11.20
C VAL A 226 16.47 -0.79 10.25
N ALA A 227 15.31 -1.02 9.67
CA ALA A 227 15.08 -2.03 8.63
C ALA A 227 14.76 -1.33 7.32
N ILE A 228 15.50 -1.67 6.26
CA ILE A 228 15.44 -1.01 4.96
C ILE A 228 14.98 -2.02 3.91
N GLY A 229 13.90 -1.71 3.19
CA GLY A 229 13.45 -2.45 2.01
C GLY A 229 13.83 -1.71 0.72
N ILE A 230 14.64 -2.34 -0.12
CA ILE A 230 15.10 -1.73 -1.36
C ILE A 230 15.19 -2.77 -2.49
N ARG A 231 15.01 -2.35 -3.74
CA ARG A 231 15.29 -3.18 -4.93
C ARG A 231 16.78 -3.13 -5.30
N ALA A 232 17.24 -4.14 -6.02
CA ALA A 232 18.56 -4.09 -6.63
C ALA A 232 18.59 -3.01 -7.77
N PRO A 233 19.72 -2.30 -7.97
CA PRO A 233 20.96 -2.39 -7.20
C PRO A 233 20.86 -1.72 -5.82
N CYS A 234 21.33 -2.41 -4.78
CA CYS A 234 21.33 -1.90 -3.42
C CYS A 234 22.60 -1.07 -3.15
N PRO A 235 22.49 0.18 -2.68
CA PRO A 235 23.66 1.03 -2.37
C PRO A 235 24.26 0.76 -0.98
N PHE A 236 23.63 -0.10 -0.16
CA PHE A 236 24.07 -0.41 1.19
C PHE A 236 24.80 -1.76 1.23
N ASP A 237 25.82 -1.85 2.08
CA ASP A 237 26.55 -3.09 2.31
C ASP A 237 25.76 -4.10 3.16
N ASN A 238 26.14 -5.37 3.08
CA ASN A 238 25.58 -6.47 3.87
C ASN A 238 24.06 -6.68 3.75
N ALA A 239 23.49 -6.33 2.59
CA ALA A 239 22.09 -6.55 2.33
C ALA A 239 21.72 -8.04 2.26
N ILE A 240 20.65 -8.43 2.92
CA ILE A 240 20.03 -9.77 2.81
C ILE A 240 19.21 -9.80 1.52
N SER A 241 19.64 -10.64 0.58
CA SER A 241 18.89 -10.82 -0.69
C SER A 241 17.82 -11.87 -0.52
N LEU A 242 16.54 -11.47 -0.70
CA LEU A 242 15.45 -12.40 -0.73
C LEU A 242 15.37 -13.10 -2.08
N THR A 243 15.24 -14.43 -2.03
CA THR A 243 15.01 -15.30 -3.20
C THR A 243 13.59 -15.86 -3.16
N GLY A 244 13.22 -16.70 -4.10
CA GLY A 244 11.94 -17.40 -4.10
C GLY A 244 11.74 -18.29 -2.86
N ILE A 245 10.48 -18.62 -2.58
CA ILE A 245 10.10 -19.57 -1.51
C ILE A 245 10.26 -21.01 -1.99
N ASP A 246 10.37 -21.94 -1.06
CA ASP A 246 10.46 -23.36 -1.37
C ASP A 246 9.13 -23.94 -1.88
N ALA A 247 9.18 -25.16 -2.44
CA ALA A 247 8.01 -25.81 -3.04
C ALA A 247 6.89 -26.12 -2.04
N GLU A 248 7.21 -26.39 -0.77
CA GLU A 248 6.18 -26.65 0.27
C GLU A 248 5.42 -25.36 0.60
N SER A 249 6.16 -24.26 0.72
CA SER A 249 5.61 -22.92 0.96
C SER A 249 4.87 -22.40 -0.27
N GLY A 250 5.37 -22.68 -1.46
CA GLY A 250 4.71 -22.39 -2.72
C GLY A 250 3.37 -23.10 -2.87
N HIS A 251 3.31 -24.38 -2.48
CA HIS A 251 2.04 -25.13 -2.46
C HIS A 251 1.00 -24.49 -1.51
N LYS A 252 1.43 -24.09 -0.31
CA LYS A 252 0.53 -23.38 0.64
C LYS A 252 0.00 -22.08 0.06
N LEU A 253 0.81 -21.37 -0.74
CA LEU A 253 0.42 -20.12 -1.40
C LEU A 253 -0.55 -20.37 -2.57
N LEU A 254 -0.35 -21.45 -3.32
CA LEU A 254 -1.24 -21.86 -4.43
C LEU A 254 -2.59 -22.40 -3.95
N GLY A 255 -2.64 -22.90 -2.71
CA GLY A 255 -3.85 -23.44 -2.06
C GLY A 255 -3.99 -24.95 -2.21
N ASP A 256 -4.74 -25.53 -1.26
CA ASP A 256 -4.92 -26.99 -1.14
C ASP A 256 -5.66 -27.65 -2.33
N GLU A 257 -6.26 -26.84 -3.22
CA GLU A 257 -6.96 -27.35 -4.42
C GLU A 257 -6.00 -27.74 -5.56
N VAL A 258 -4.74 -27.27 -5.49
CA VAL A 258 -3.70 -27.59 -6.48
C VAL A 258 -2.97 -28.85 -6.04
N ASP A 259 -2.87 -29.82 -6.97
CA ASP A 259 -2.12 -31.05 -6.69
C ASP A 259 -0.65 -30.74 -6.33
N SER A 260 -0.09 -31.45 -5.35
CA SER A 260 1.24 -31.16 -4.82
C SER A 260 2.38 -31.32 -5.84
N GLU A 261 2.24 -32.25 -6.82
CA GLU A 261 3.21 -32.44 -7.89
C GLU A 261 3.14 -31.26 -8.89
N VAL A 262 1.91 -30.84 -9.23
CA VAL A 262 1.69 -29.63 -10.06
C VAL A 262 2.20 -28.39 -9.34
N ALA A 263 1.91 -28.23 -8.05
CA ALA A 263 2.39 -27.08 -7.27
C ALA A 263 3.93 -27.01 -7.21
N ALA A 264 4.60 -28.15 -7.11
CA ALA A 264 6.06 -28.21 -7.15
C ALA A 264 6.62 -27.79 -8.51
N ASP A 265 6.03 -28.25 -9.62
CA ASP A 265 6.43 -27.89 -10.98
C ASP A 265 6.22 -26.39 -11.22
N VAL A 266 5.09 -25.85 -10.81
CA VAL A 266 4.78 -24.39 -10.87
C VAL A 266 5.79 -23.59 -10.09
N CYS A 267 6.09 -24.03 -8.85
CA CYS A 267 7.05 -23.33 -7.97
C CYS A 267 8.45 -23.31 -8.61
N VAL A 268 8.89 -24.42 -9.22
CA VAL A 268 10.17 -24.50 -9.93
C VAL A 268 10.15 -23.60 -11.17
N ALA A 269 9.10 -23.65 -11.99
CA ALA A 269 9.00 -22.85 -13.21
C ALA A 269 8.97 -21.34 -12.95
N LEU A 270 8.43 -20.91 -11.80
CA LEU A 270 8.33 -19.49 -11.40
C LEU A 270 9.37 -19.10 -10.33
N ASP A 271 10.47 -19.87 -10.19
CA ASP A 271 11.55 -19.65 -9.20
C ASP A 271 11.05 -19.40 -7.77
N GLY A 272 9.90 -19.97 -7.39
CA GLY A 272 9.26 -19.74 -6.09
C GLY A 272 8.88 -18.27 -5.85
N HIS A 273 8.69 -17.47 -6.89
CA HIS A 273 8.40 -16.05 -6.76
C HIS A 273 6.96 -15.81 -6.25
N PRO A 274 6.74 -15.29 -5.03
CA PRO A 274 5.42 -15.29 -4.38
C PRO A 274 4.32 -14.61 -5.19
N LEU A 275 4.62 -13.44 -5.79
CA LEU A 275 3.63 -12.72 -6.60
C LEU A 275 3.30 -13.48 -7.89
N ALA A 276 4.31 -14.09 -8.55
CA ALA A 276 4.06 -14.87 -9.75
C ALA A 276 3.23 -16.11 -9.45
N LEU A 277 3.50 -16.79 -8.35
CA LEU A 277 2.67 -17.91 -7.86
C LEU A 277 1.22 -17.48 -7.58
N HIS A 278 1.03 -16.31 -6.96
CA HIS A 278 -0.30 -15.76 -6.69
C HIS A 278 -1.07 -15.40 -7.98
N LEU A 279 -0.38 -14.99 -9.02
CA LEU A 279 -0.98 -14.62 -10.33
C LEU A 279 -1.24 -15.85 -11.22
N TRP A 280 -0.61 -16.98 -10.94
CA TRP A 280 -0.78 -18.19 -11.73
C TRP A 280 -2.17 -18.84 -11.51
N THR A 281 -2.72 -19.39 -12.59
CA THR A 281 -3.96 -20.19 -12.53
C THR A 281 -3.75 -21.55 -13.22
N PRO A 282 -4.50 -22.61 -12.85
CA PRO A 282 -4.35 -23.95 -13.45
C PRO A 282 -4.55 -24.03 -14.97
N SER A 283 -5.06 -22.97 -15.59
CA SER A 283 -5.21 -22.89 -17.06
C SER A 283 -4.01 -22.28 -17.77
N ASP A 284 -3.02 -21.79 -17.02
CA ASP A 284 -1.86 -21.11 -17.59
C ASP A 284 -0.78 -22.10 -18.03
N GLU A 285 -0.15 -21.79 -19.16
CA GLU A 285 1.07 -22.47 -19.57
C GLU A 285 2.24 -21.95 -18.73
N LEU A 286 3.13 -22.86 -18.32
CA LEU A 286 4.32 -22.50 -17.56
C LEU A 286 5.45 -22.10 -18.52
N PRO A 287 6.20 -21.02 -18.22
CA PRO A 287 7.32 -20.60 -19.05
C PRO A 287 8.47 -21.64 -19.00
N GLU A 288 9.17 -21.81 -20.12
CA GLU A 288 10.44 -22.52 -20.16
C GLU A 288 11.53 -21.66 -19.48
N ALA A 289 12.30 -22.26 -18.57
CA ALA A 289 13.16 -21.59 -17.60
C ALA A 289 14.18 -20.60 -18.20
N SER A 290 14.35 -19.46 -17.63
CA SER A 290 15.48 -18.59 -17.25
C SER A 290 15.17 -17.09 -17.09
N ASP A 291 14.11 -16.57 -17.73
CA ASP A 291 13.53 -15.24 -17.42
C ASP A 291 12.06 -15.42 -17.02
N ALA A 292 11.81 -16.50 -16.30
CA ALA A 292 10.52 -17.12 -16.11
C ALA A 292 9.45 -16.16 -15.56
N VAL A 293 9.78 -15.38 -14.54
CA VAL A 293 8.79 -14.50 -13.89
C VAL A 293 8.39 -13.35 -14.80
N GLN A 294 9.35 -12.72 -15.48
CA GLN A 294 9.06 -11.60 -16.36
C GLN A 294 8.30 -12.07 -17.61
N SER A 295 8.77 -13.15 -18.25
CA SER A 295 8.10 -13.76 -19.41
C SER A 295 6.69 -14.24 -19.06
N PHE A 296 6.50 -14.85 -17.89
CA PHE A 296 5.18 -15.25 -17.40
C PHE A 296 4.25 -14.05 -17.25
N VAL A 297 4.72 -12.95 -16.66
CA VAL A 297 3.92 -11.73 -16.53
C VAL A 297 3.54 -11.17 -17.90
N GLU A 298 4.50 -11.02 -18.81
CA GLU A 298 4.28 -10.45 -20.14
C GLU A 298 3.38 -11.32 -21.01
N GLU A 299 3.73 -12.61 -21.15
CA GLU A 299 3.12 -13.52 -22.12
C GLU A 299 1.84 -14.16 -21.61
N THR A 300 1.69 -14.30 -20.29
CA THR A 300 0.54 -14.96 -19.69
C THR A 300 -0.39 -13.96 -19.00
N VAL A 301 0.11 -13.23 -18.01
CA VAL A 301 -0.75 -12.36 -17.18
C VAL A 301 -1.28 -11.18 -17.99
N LEU A 302 -0.37 -10.44 -18.65
CA LEU A 302 -0.73 -9.24 -19.41
C LEU A 302 -1.42 -9.55 -20.74
N SER A 303 -1.24 -10.75 -21.29
CA SER A 303 -1.95 -11.17 -22.52
C SER A 303 -3.45 -11.36 -22.33
N ARG A 304 -3.91 -11.52 -21.09
CA ARG A 304 -5.34 -11.64 -20.75
C ARG A 304 -6.09 -10.29 -20.79
N LEU A 305 -5.33 -9.18 -20.73
CA LEU A 305 -5.91 -7.84 -20.73
C LEU A 305 -6.31 -7.42 -22.15
N THR A 306 -7.45 -6.76 -22.26
CA THR A 306 -7.84 -6.03 -23.47
C THR A 306 -6.91 -4.83 -23.71
N ASP A 307 -6.99 -4.21 -24.88
CA ASP A 307 -6.19 -3.03 -25.21
C ASP A 307 -6.55 -1.85 -24.30
N ASP A 308 -7.83 -1.67 -23.93
CA ASP A 308 -8.28 -0.63 -23.02
C ASP A 308 -7.76 -0.87 -21.58
N GLU A 309 -7.89 -2.08 -21.04
CA GLU A 309 -7.35 -2.45 -19.73
C GLU A 309 -5.82 -2.31 -19.65
N ARG A 310 -5.14 -2.58 -20.78
CA ARG A 310 -3.70 -2.39 -20.87
C ARG A 310 -3.30 -0.92 -20.89
N ALA A 311 -4.09 -0.06 -21.55
CA ALA A 311 -3.90 1.38 -21.53
C ALA A 311 -4.13 1.96 -20.11
N ASP A 312 -5.15 1.48 -19.41
CA ASP A 312 -5.42 1.85 -18.02
C ASP A 312 -4.29 1.41 -17.08
N LEU A 313 -3.76 0.20 -17.28
CA LEU A 313 -2.61 -0.30 -16.53
C LEU A 313 -1.35 0.52 -16.81
N ASP A 314 -1.11 0.98 -18.04
CA ASP A 314 0.00 1.84 -18.40
C ASP A 314 -0.12 3.22 -17.76
N ALA A 315 -1.31 3.79 -17.76
CA ALA A 315 -1.59 5.04 -17.07
C ALA A 315 -1.29 4.94 -15.56
N LEU A 316 -1.76 3.88 -14.89
CA LEU A 316 -1.44 3.63 -13.48
C LEU A 316 0.04 3.32 -13.24
N SER A 317 0.68 2.59 -14.16
CA SER A 317 2.10 2.25 -14.05
C SER A 317 3.01 3.46 -14.25
N SER A 318 2.52 4.54 -14.87
CA SER A 318 3.26 5.79 -15.05
C SER A 318 3.32 6.62 -13.76
N GLU A 319 2.38 6.41 -12.84
CA GLU A 319 2.28 7.20 -11.62
C GLU A 319 3.51 7.03 -10.72
N PRO A 320 4.08 8.14 -10.20
CA PRO A 320 5.29 8.10 -9.38
C PRO A 320 5.04 7.63 -7.94
N ARG A 321 3.79 7.67 -7.47
CA ARG A 321 3.37 7.28 -6.12
C ARG A 321 1.92 6.82 -6.11
N PRO A 322 1.45 6.16 -5.01
CA PRO A 322 0.05 5.74 -4.89
C PRO A 322 -0.91 6.92 -4.95
N ILE A 323 -2.03 6.77 -5.67
CA ILE A 323 -3.01 7.82 -5.91
C ILE A 323 -4.37 7.48 -5.29
N MET A 324 -5.18 8.51 -5.01
CA MET A 324 -6.53 8.32 -4.49
C MET A 324 -7.44 7.77 -5.59
N ALA A 325 -8.26 6.77 -5.25
CA ALA A 325 -9.24 6.22 -6.19
C ALA A 325 -10.21 7.29 -6.76
N SER A 326 -10.42 8.39 -6.03
CA SER A 326 -11.22 9.53 -6.50
C SER A 326 -10.60 10.31 -7.67
N HIS A 327 -9.32 10.12 -7.95
CA HIS A 327 -8.61 10.74 -9.08
C HIS A 327 -8.57 9.84 -10.33
N LEU A 328 -9.29 8.71 -10.31
CA LEU A 328 -9.28 7.69 -11.35
C LEU A 328 -10.58 7.61 -12.16
N ASP A 329 -11.37 8.69 -12.20
CA ASP A 329 -12.68 8.69 -12.90
C ASP A 329 -12.58 8.30 -14.39
N SER A 330 -11.39 8.45 -15.00
CA SER A 330 -11.11 8.10 -16.40
C SER A 330 -10.40 6.75 -16.59
N ILE A 331 -10.12 6.02 -15.52
CA ILE A 331 -9.41 4.72 -15.54
C ILE A 331 -10.33 3.67 -14.92
N ASP A 332 -10.57 2.58 -15.64
CA ASP A 332 -11.32 1.44 -15.10
C ASP A 332 -10.37 0.52 -14.33
N ILE A 333 -10.37 0.65 -12.99
CA ILE A 333 -9.52 -0.13 -12.11
C ILE A 333 -10.11 -1.48 -11.71
N ASP A 334 -11.43 -1.70 -11.89
CA ASP A 334 -12.10 -2.91 -11.41
C ASP A 334 -11.55 -4.19 -12.07
N PRO A 335 -11.32 -4.27 -13.39
CA PRO A 335 -10.71 -5.44 -14.02
C PRO A 335 -9.26 -5.68 -13.56
N LEU A 336 -8.50 -4.60 -13.38
CA LEU A 336 -7.10 -4.69 -12.97
C LEU A 336 -6.98 -5.17 -11.51
N ASP A 337 -7.87 -4.71 -10.64
CA ASP A 337 -7.92 -5.15 -9.25
C ASP A 337 -8.38 -6.61 -9.14
N ALA A 338 -9.39 -7.00 -9.93
CA ALA A 338 -9.85 -8.39 -10.02
C ALA A 338 -8.76 -9.34 -10.52
N ALA A 339 -7.85 -8.86 -11.37
CA ALA A 339 -6.69 -9.60 -11.86
C ALA A 339 -5.48 -9.57 -10.90
N ALA A 340 -5.63 -9.01 -9.67
CA ALA A 340 -4.59 -8.84 -8.66
C ALA A 340 -3.35 -8.04 -9.15
N LEU A 341 -3.53 -7.16 -10.14
CA LEU A 341 -2.45 -6.32 -10.70
C LEU A 341 -2.21 -5.05 -9.87
N LEU A 342 -3.13 -4.72 -8.97
CA LEU A 342 -3.10 -3.53 -8.14
C LEU A 342 -2.78 -3.88 -6.68
N ARG A 343 -2.35 -2.86 -5.92
CA ARG A 343 -2.24 -2.91 -4.47
C ARG A 343 -2.77 -1.61 -3.84
N TRP A 344 -3.13 -1.65 -2.56
CA TRP A 344 -3.85 -0.60 -1.89
C TRP A 344 -3.13 -0.08 -0.63
N PRO A 345 -1.92 0.53 -0.75
CA PRO A 345 -1.21 1.07 0.40
C PRO A 345 -1.99 2.25 1.01
N ASN A 346 -2.31 2.15 2.30
CA ASN A 346 -3.03 3.20 3.05
C ASN A 346 -4.34 3.69 2.38
N GLY A 347 -5.00 2.82 1.60
CA GLY A 347 -6.25 3.15 0.89
C GLY A 347 -6.06 3.95 -0.41
N LYS A 348 -4.84 4.20 -0.83
CA LYS A 348 -4.48 4.68 -2.18
C LYS A 348 -4.22 3.48 -3.08
N VAL A 349 -4.33 3.66 -4.40
CA VAL A 349 -4.11 2.61 -5.38
C VAL A 349 -2.80 2.81 -6.13
N GLU A 350 -2.13 1.74 -6.41
CA GLU A 350 -1.00 1.69 -7.33
C GLU A 350 -0.87 0.30 -7.98
N THR A 351 -0.15 0.24 -9.09
CA THR A 351 0.18 -1.03 -9.75
C THR A 351 1.17 -1.83 -8.90
N GLN A 352 1.00 -3.17 -8.85
CA GLN A 352 1.99 -4.09 -8.28
C GLN A 352 3.38 -3.79 -8.87
N HIS A 353 4.43 -3.75 -8.03
CA HIS A 353 5.75 -3.29 -8.47
C HIS A 353 6.37 -4.13 -9.59
N LEU A 354 6.15 -5.45 -9.56
CA LEU A 354 6.59 -6.33 -10.65
C LEU A 354 5.91 -5.95 -11.96
N ILE A 355 4.59 -5.81 -11.93
CA ILE A 355 3.77 -5.45 -13.09
C ILE A 355 4.18 -4.08 -13.64
N ARG A 356 4.33 -3.08 -12.76
CA ARG A 356 4.83 -1.73 -13.12
C ARG A 356 6.16 -1.79 -13.85
N ASN A 357 7.12 -2.57 -13.33
CA ASN A 357 8.45 -2.68 -13.98
C ASN A 357 8.35 -3.33 -15.35
N VAL A 358 7.63 -4.43 -15.48
CA VAL A 358 7.42 -5.12 -16.75
C VAL A 358 6.79 -4.17 -17.76
N ARG A 359 5.73 -3.44 -17.37
CA ARG A 359 5.08 -2.47 -18.27
C ARG A 359 6.00 -1.33 -18.70
N ARG A 360 6.72 -0.72 -17.76
CA ARG A 360 7.65 0.40 -18.06
C ARG A 360 8.79 0.00 -19.00
N VAL A 361 9.31 -1.22 -18.89
CA VAL A 361 10.34 -1.74 -19.80
C VAL A 361 9.77 -1.98 -21.21
N ALA A 362 8.50 -2.36 -21.31
CA ALA A 362 7.85 -2.65 -22.58
C ALA A 362 7.37 -1.39 -23.34
N TRP A 363 7.44 -0.20 -22.76
CA TRP A 363 6.99 1.02 -23.42
C TRP A 363 7.94 1.44 -24.56
N GLU A 364 7.39 1.56 -25.76
CA GLU A 364 8.12 2.09 -26.91
C GLU A 364 8.24 3.62 -26.87
N HIS A 365 7.21 4.29 -26.33
CA HIS A 365 7.08 5.74 -26.29
C HIS A 365 6.66 6.21 -24.88
N PRO A 366 7.55 6.12 -23.87
CA PRO A 366 7.23 6.52 -22.50
C PRO A 366 6.80 7.98 -22.37
N GLU A 367 7.35 8.88 -23.20
CA GLU A 367 7.01 10.29 -23.25
C GLU A 367 5.53 10.55 -23.61
N GLU A 368 4.95 9.69 -24.43
CA GLU A 368 3.53 9.79 -24.83
C GLU A 368 2.61 9.39 -23.68
N ILE A 369 2.94 8.33 -22.97
CA ILE A 369 2.19 7.88 -21.79
C ILE A 369 2.20 8.97 -20.71
N HIS A 370 3.37 9.57 -20.44
CA HIS A 370 3.47 10.66 -19.51
C HIS A 370 2.71 11.91 -19.96
N ARG A 371 2.67 12.23 -21.25
CA ARG A 371 1.88 13.35 -21.77
C ARG A 371 0.38 13.14 -21.54
N GLN A 372 -0.13 11.95 -21.83
CA GLN A 372 -1.53 11.60 -21.59
C GLN A 372 -1.88 11.64 -20.10
N SER A 373 -0.97 11.18 -19.24
CA SER A 373 -1.14 11.30 -17.79
C SER A 373 -1.14 12.76 -17.32
N ALA A 374 -0.28 13.63 -17.87
CA ALA A 374 -0.29 15.05 -17.57
C ALA A 374 -1.62 15.72 -18.00
N GLU A 375 -2.13 15.40 -19.18
CA GLU A 375 -3.43 15.90 -19.66
C GLU A 375 -4.57 15.45 -18.74
N ARG A 376 -4.55 14.21 -18.25
CA ARG A 376 -5.53 13.72 -17.28
C ARG A 376 -5.47 14.52 -15.98
N TRP A 377 -4.28 14.68 -15.41
CA TRP A 377 -4.10 15.43 -14.16
C TRP A 377 -4.48 16.89 -14.28
N SER A 378 -4.26 17.54 -15.44
CA SER A 378 -4.64 18.95 -15.67
C SER A 378 -6.15 19.20 -15.60
N THR A 379 -6.99 18.16 -15.65
CA THR A 379 -8.45 18.29 -15.52
C THR A 379 -8.94 18.30 -14.08
N ILE A 380 -8.07 18.04 -13.11
CA ILE A 380 -8.38 17.92 -11.69
C ILE A 380 -7.88 19.19 -10.97
N GLU A 381 -8.78 19.91 -10.31
CA GLU A 381 -8.46 21.15 -9.63
C GLU A 381 -8.11 20.91 -8.16
N ASP A 382 -6.90 20.42 -7.87
CA ASP A 382 -6.34 20.35 -6.52
C ASP A 382 -4.80 20.44 -6.54
N ASP A 383 -4.19 20.72 -5.38
CA ASP A 383 -2.74 20.90 -5.26
C ASP A 383 -1.98 19.59 -5.51
N GLU A 384 -2.54 18.43 -5.15
CA GLU A 384 -1.93 17.13 -5.40
C GLU A 384 -1.93 16.83 -6.91
N ALA A 385 -3.00 17.16 -7.62
CA ALA A 385 -3.10 17.01 -9.07
C ALA A 385 -2.08 17.88 -9.82
N ASN A 386 -1.89 19.12 -9.38
CA ASN A 386 -0.88 20.01 -9.95
C ASN A 386 0.54 19.43 -9.86
N TRP A 387 0.86 18.76 -8.72
CA TRP A 387 2.15 18.11 -8.55
C TRP A 387 2.32 16.94 -9.53
N PHE A 388 1.28 16.08 -9.69
CA PHE A 388 1.32 14.97 -10.64
C PHE A 388 1.43 15.46 -12.09
N GLU A 389 0.69 16.51 -12.46
CA GLU A 389 0.77 17.13 -13.78
C GLU A 389 2.21 17.59 -14.08
N ALA A 390 2.82 18.35 -13.15
CA ALA A 390 4.19 18.83 -13.28
C ALA A 390 5.20 17.70 -13.42
N TYR A 391 5.05 16.63 -12.62
CA TYR A 391 5.88 15.43 -12.72
C TYR A 391 5.78 14.81 -14.12
N HIS A 392 4.57 14.58 -14.61
CA HIS A 392 4.37 13.94 -15.91
C HIS A 392 4.83 14.81 -17.08
N ARG A 393 4.65 16.12 -17.04
CA ARG A 393 5.20 17.05 -18.05
C ARG A 393 6.73 17.00 -18.09
N THR A 394 7.36 16.96 -16.94
CA THR A 394 8.82 16.79 -16.84
C THR A 394 9.27 15.47 -17.46
N MET A 395 8.60 14.37 -17.15
CA MET A 395 8.91 13.06 -17.70
C MET A 395 8.62 12.93 -19.20
N ALA A 396 7.68 13.72 -19.74
CA ALA A 396 7.41 13.87 -21.17
C ALA A 396 8.45 14.75 -21.88
N GLY A 397 9.42 15.33 -21.17
CA GLY A 397 10.44 16.21 -21.74
C GLY A 397 9.96 17.64 -22.00
N GLU A 398 8.85 18.06 -21.40
CA GLU A 398 8.35 19.43 -21.44
C GLU A 398 9.10 20.31 -20.44
N ASP A 399 9.34 21.57 -20.80
CA ASP A 399 10.03 22.54 -19.93
C ASP A 399 9.06 23.02 -18.85
N THR A 400 9.34 22.67 -17.58
CA THR A 400 8.46 22.93 -16.43
C THR A 400 9.10 23.84 -15.39
N GLU A 401 9.98 24.76 -15.80
CA GLU A 401 10.65 25.70 -14.86
C GLU A 401 9.67 26.47 -13.94
N GLU A 402 8.37 26.48 -14.24
CA GLU A 402 7.34 27.18 -13.44
C GLU A 402 6.64 26.31 -12.37
N PHE A 403 6.89 24.98 -12.31
CA PHE A 403 6.03 24.07 -11.51
C PHE A 403 6.76 23.26 -10.42
N ILE A 404 8.08 23.44 -10.23
CA ILE A 404 8.84 22.65 -9.23
C ILE A 404 9.48 23.57 -8.19
#